data_54607905ca5078850ff95a506cd75bbc
#
_entry.id   54607905ca5078850ff95a506cd75bbc
#
_cell.length_a   1.000
_cell.length_b   1.000
_cell.length_c   1.000
_cell.angle_alpha   90.00
_cell.angle_beta   90.00
_cell.angle_gamma   90.00
#
_symmetry.space_group_name_H-M   'P 1'
#
loop_
_entity.id
_entity.type
_entity.pdbx_description
1 polymer ?
#
loop_
_entity_poly.entity_id
_entity_poly.type
_entity_poly.pdbx_seq_one_letter_code
_entity_poly.pdbx_strand_id
1 'polypeptide(L)'
;VDSIFLRCKKITEQFTNKILDGEKVYQAFWGIPIDILISPISVLYYLFGRFALSKTYFASYACNNCDKCIKDCPVNAIKLVDKRPFWTYKCESCMHCMNYCPERAIETGHAFIFLLWWLAFTMIPVLLTGILIRYNIIPEDIISSGYSYIYSAVQFAVGIWIIFFGYGLMHYLLRYRWINYIITWTSLTKFRFWRRYKAPRKFSRLD
;
A
#
# COMPACT_ATOMS: atom_id res chain seq x y z
N VAL A 1 -3.98 -19.41 -18.22
CA VAL A 1 -2.66 -18.76 -18.23
C VAL A 1 -2.04 -18.90 -19.62
N ASP A 2 -2.03 -20.11 -20.20
CA ASP A 2 -1.38 -20.37 -21.50
C ASP A 2 -1.98 -19.59 -22.68
N SER A 3 -3.31 -19.40 -22.70
CA SER A 3 -3.98 -18.57 -23.70
C SER A 3 -3.57 -17.10 -23.66
N ILE A 4 -3.37 -16.56 -22.45
CA ILE A 4 -2.89 -15.18 -22.26
C ILE A 4 -1.45 -15.08 -22.74
N PHE A 5 -0.62 -16.04 -22.35
CA PHE A 5 0.79 -16.09 -22.76
C PHE A 5 0.94 -16.14 -24.29
N LEU A 6 0.22 -17.05 -24.96
CA LEU A 6 0.23 -17.18 -26.42
C LEU A 6 -0.22 -15.88 -27.11
N ARG A 7 -1.26 -15.23 -26.57
CA ARG A 7 -1.71 -13.93 -27.07
C ARG A 7 -0.64 -12.85 -26.93
N CYS A 8 -0.02 -12.75 -25.74
CA CYS A 8 1.04 -11.78 -25.50
C CYS A 8 2.24 -12.04 -26.42
N LYS A 9 2.67 -13.29 -26.57
CA LYS A 9 3.76 -13.69 -27.47
C LYS A 9 3.46 -13.25 -28.92
N LYS A 10 2.27 -13.56 -29.45
CA LYS A 10 1.86 -13.16 -30.78
C LYS A 10 1.89 -11.63 -30.97
N ILE A 11 1.37 -10.87 -30.01
CA ILE A 11 1.36 -9.39 -30.08
C ILE A 11 2.79 -8.87 -30.07
N THR A 12 3.65 -9.42 -29.21
CA THR A 12 5.06 -9.01 -29.11
C THR A 12 5.81 -9.29 -30.40
N GLU A 13 5.65 -10.48 -31.00
CA GLU A 13 6.27 -10.84 -32.26
C GLU A 13 5.80 -9.92 -33.40
N GLN A 14 4.51 -9.66 -33.52
CA GLN A 14 3.96 -8.74 -34.52
C GLN A 14 4.54 -7.33 -34.36
N PHE A 15 4.65 -6.84 -33.14
CA PHE A 15 5.19 -5.51 -32.92
C PHE A 15 6.71 -5.42 -33.16
N THR A 16 7.44 -6.48 -32.81
CA THR A 16 8.87 -6.60 -33.09
C THR A 16 9.14 -6.57 -34.60
N ASN A 17 8.36 -7.33 -35.40
CA ASN A 17 8.51 -7.35 -36.85
C ASN A 17 8.27 -5.95 -37.44
N LYS A 18 7.24 -5.24 -37.01
CA LYS A 18 7.00 -3.85 -37.44
C LYS A 18 8.18 -2.91 -37.16
N ILE A 19 8.82 -3.08 -36.00
CA ILE A 19 10.02 -2.29 -35.65
C ILE A 19 11.17 -2.63 -36.57
N LEU A 20 11.39 -3.92 -36.84
CA LEU A 20 12.45 -4.40 -37.75
C LEU A 20 12.24 -3.93 -39.18
N ASP A 21 10.99 -3.88 -39.63
CA ASP A 21 10.61 -3.39 -40.96
C ASP A 21 10.63 -1.86 -41.09
N GLY A 22 10.96 -1.14 -40.00
CA GLY A 22 11.02 0.32 -39.94
C GLY A 22 9.65 1.01 -40.00
N GLU A 23 8.55 0.26 -39.75
CA GLU A 23 7.21 0.84 -39.75
C GLU A 23 7.02 1.80 -38.59
N LYS A 24 6.45 2.99 -38.85
CA LYS A 24 6.07 3.95 -37.81
C LYS A 24 4.67 3.63 -37.30
N VAL A 25 4.57 3.24 -36.04
CA VAL A 25 3.31 2.90 -35.39
C VAL A 25 2.84 4.03 -34.45
N TYR A 26 1.79 4.74 -34.86
CA TYR A 26 1.26 5.90 -34.16
C TYR A 26 0.05 5.59 -33.22
N GLN A 27 -0.28 4.31 -33.02
CA GLN A 27 -1.45 3.92 -32.20
C GLN A 27 -1.42 4.45 -30.78
N ALA A 28 -0.22 4.63 -30.21
CA ALA A 28 -0.07 5.17 -28.86
C ALA A 28 -0.53 6.64 -28.73
N PHE A 29 -0.57 7.41 -29.81
CA PHE A 29 -1.01 8.82 -29.77
C PHE A 29 -2.45 8.99 -29.30
N TRP A 30 -3.31 8.01 -29.57
CA TRP A 30 -4.71 8.04 -29.11
C TRP A 30 -4.85 7.89 -27.60
N GLY A 31 -3.84 7.34 -26.92
CA GLY A 31 -3.78 7.24 -25.45
C GLY A 31 -3.34 8.51 -24.74
N ILE A 32 -2.63 9.41 -25.43
CA ILE A 32 -2.02 10.61 -24.83
C ILE A 32 -3.00 11.47 -24.01
N PRO A 33 -4.23 11.79 -24.50
CA PRO A 33 -5.16 12.60 -23.70
C PRO A 33 -5.53 11.94 -22.37
N ILE A 34 -5.68 10.61 -22.35
CA ILE A 34 -5.98 9.84 -21.16
C ILE A 34 -4.75 9.81 -20.24
N ASP A 35 -3.55 9.63 -20.80
CA ASP A 35 -2.29 9.61 -20.05
C ASP A 35 -2.03 10.96 -19.37
N ILE A 36 -2.31 12.07 -20.04
CA ILE A 36 -2.22 13.42 -19.47
C ILE A 36 -3.20 13.57 -18.32
N LEU A 37 -4.45 13.09 -18.48
CA LEU A 37 -5.48 13.18 -17.43
C LEU A 37 -5.10 12.35 -16.19
N ILE A 38 -4.46 11.21 -16.38
CA ILE A 38 -4.07 10.29 -15.30
C ILE A 38 -2.71 10.68 -14.69
N SER A 39 -1.87 11.44 -15.40
CA SER A 39 -0.51 11.77 -14.94
C SER A 39 -0.43 12.41 -13.55
N PRO A 40 -1.36 13.29 -13.10
CA PRO A 40 -1.34 13.81 -11.72
C PRO A 40 -1.45 12.70 -10.67
N ILE A 41 -2.30 11.68 -10.95
CA ILE A 41 -2.47 10.52 -10.05
C ILE A 41 -1.17 9.72 -10.01
N SER A 42 -0.51 9.53 -11.13
CA SER A 42 0.78 8.82 -11.22
C SER A 42 1.88 9.55 -10.45
N VAL A 43 1.93 10.88 -10.52
CA VAL A 43 2.87 11.70 -9.74
C VAL A 43 2.59 11.58 -8.24
N LEU A 44 1.33 11.69 -7.81
CA LEU A 44 0.94 11.51 -6.42
C LEU A 44 1.27 10.10 -5.91
N TYR A 45 1.05 9.07 -6.73
CA TYR A 45 1.46 7.72 -6.40
C TYR A 45 2.97 7.60 -6.26
N TYR A 46 3.73 8.16 -7.18
CA TYR A 46 5.20 8.13 -7.14
C TYR A 46 5.76 8.83 -5.89
N LEU A 47 5.21 9.97 -5.52
CA LEU A 47 5.70 10.75 -4.38
C LEU A 47 5.26 10.17 -3.02
N PHE A 48 4.02 9.69 -2.92
CA PHE A 48 3.42 9.29 -1.64
C PHE A 48 2.86 7.86 -1.63
N GLY A 49 2.14 7.47 -2.68
CA GLY A 49 1.35 6.24 -2.70
C GLY A 49 2.18 4.98 -2.50
N ARG A 50 3.34 4.89 -3.15
CA ARG A 50 4.24 3.74 -3.04
C ARG A 50 4.72 3.50 -1.60
N PHE A 51 5.00 4.57 -0.85
CA PHE A 51 5.43 4.48 0.55
C PHE A 51 4.25 4.21 1.48
N ALA A 52 3.11 4.85 1.25
CA ALA A 52 1.91 4.66 2.05
C ALA A 52 1.38 3.22 1.96
N LEU A 53 1.29 2.65 0.75
CA LEU A 53 0.83 1.29 0.54
C LEU A 53 1.72 0.25 1.21
N SER A 54 3.04 0.45 1.24
CA SER A 54 3.96 -0.46 1.93
C SER A 54 3.66 -0.57 3.42
N LYS A 55 3.13 0.48 4.04
CA LYS A 55 2.77 0.52 5.46
C LYS A 55 1.46 -0.18 5.78
N THR A 56 0.74 -0.64 4.77
CA THR A 56 -0.43 -1.48 4.96
C THR A 56 -0.11 -2.97 5.08
N TYR A 57 1.10 -3.40 4.69
CA TYR A 57 1.47 -4.82 4.66
C TYR A 57 1.80 -5.35 6.04
N PHE A 58 1.33 -6.55 6.31
CA PHE A 58 1.68 -7.31 7.50
C PHE A 58 1.70 -8.82 7.24
N ALA A 59 2.33 -9.57 8.13
CA ALA A 59 2.32 -11.02 8.09
C ALA A 59 1.22 -11.56 9.00
N SER A 60 0.28 -12.33 8.41
CA SER A 60 -0.78 -13.01 9.14
C SER A 60 -0.24 -14.16 10.00
N TYR A 61 -1.11 -14.76 10.81
CA TYR A 61 -0.78 -15.94 11.63
C TYR A 61 -0.33 -17.18 10.83
N ALA A 62 -0.59 -17.19 9.50
CA ALA A 62 -0.14 -18.26 8.61
C ALA A 62 1.37 -18.18 8.27
N CYS A 63 2.07 -17.12 8.70
CA CYS A 63 3.50 -16.95 8.45
C CYS A 63 4.31 -17.98 9.27
N ASN A 64 5.11 -18.81 8.57
CA ASN A 64 5.99 -19.81 9.16
C ASN A 64 7.45 -19.34 9.30
N ASN A 65 7.73 -18.05 9.06
CA ASN A 65 9.07 -17.43 9.14
C ASN A 65 10.12 -18.06 8.20
N CYS A 66 9.72 -18.42 7.00
CA CYS A 66 10.63 -19.01 6.01
C CYS A 66 11.62 -18.02 5.38
N ASP A 67 11.56 -16.73 5.72
CA ASP A 67 12.40 -15.62 5.26
C ASP A 67 12.45 -15.38 3.74
N LYS A 68 11.65 -16.11 2.97
CA LYS A 68 11.62 -15.99 1.51
C LYS A 68 11.33 -14.57 1.05
N CYS A 69 10.35 -13.89 1.68
CA CYS A 69 10.00 -12.50 1.35
C CYS A 69 11.15 -11.52 1.62
N ILE A 70 12.02 -11.81 2.58
CA ILE A 70 13.20 -10.99 2.90
C ILE A 70 14.28 -11.21 1.84
N LYS A 71 14.60 -12.47 1.54
CA LYS A 71 15.64 -12.85 0.58
C LYS A 71 15.34 -12.45 -0.84
N ASP A 72 14.07 -12.58 -1.24
CA ASP A 72 13.61 -12.27 -2.60
C ASP A 72 13.22 -10.77 -2.80
N CYS A 73 13.40 -9.92 -1.77
CA CYS A 73 13.04 -8.51 -1.89
C CYS A 73 14.04 -7.75 -2.77
N PRO A 74 13.63 -7.22 -3.95
CA PRO A 74 14.57 -6.59 -4.89
C PRO A 74 15.23 -5.32 -4.35
N VAL A 75 14.59 -4.66 -3.37
CA VAL A 75 15.08 -3.41 -2.77
C VAL A 75 15.53 -3.59 -1.31
N ASN A 76 15.63 -4.82 -0.81
CA ASN A 76 16.03 -5.15 0.56
C ASN A 76 15.27 -4.33 1.63
N ALA A 77 13.96 -4.15 1.41
CA ALA A 77 13.10 -3.32 2.24
C ALA A 77 12.47 -4.06 3.43
N ILE A 78 12.59 -5.38 3.50
CA ILE A 78 11.94 -6.19 4.52
C ILE A 78 12.96 -6.61 5.56
N LYS A 79 12.66 -6.34 6.84
CA LYS A 79 13.47 -6.77 7.99
C LYS A 79 12.68 -7.70 8.87
N LEU A 80 13.36 -8.58 9.58
CA LEU A 80 12.73 -9.40 10.62
C LEU A 80 12.71 -8.63 11.93
N VAL A 81 11.53 -8.40 12.47
CA VAL A 81 11.31 -7.78 13.79
C VAL A 81 10.38 -8.71 14.58
N ASP A 82 10.79 -9.12 15.77
CA ASP A 82 10.02 -10.04 16.62
C ASP A 82 9.55 -11.31 15.89
N LYS A 83 10.42 -11.89 15.08
CA LYS A 83 10.14 -13.09 14.24
C LYS A 83 9.04 -12.83 13.20
N ARG A 84 8.82 -11.58 12.78
CA ARG A 84 7.84 -11.22 11.74
C ARG A 84 8.45 -10.29 10.71
N PRO A 85 8.08 -10.41 9.43
CA PRO A 85 8.48 -9.47 8.40
C PRO A 85 7.93 -8.08 8.70
N PHE A 86 8.80 -7.08 8.64
CA PHE A 86 8.48 -5.66 8.80
C PHE A 86 8.95 -4.88 7.56
N TRP A 87 8.06 -4.11 6.95
CA TRP A 87 8.35 -3.32 5.75
C TRP A 87 8.88 -1.95 6.12
N THR A 88 10.14 -1.68 5.77
CA THR A 88 10.79 -0.39 5.98
C THR A 88 10.35 0.64 4.95
N TYR A 89 10.82 1.89 5.07
CA TYR A 89 10.54 2.97 4.11
C TYR A 89 11.18 2.75 2.72
N LYS A 90 12.05 1.76 2.56
CA LYS A 90 12.62 1.40 1.26
C LYS A 90 11.65 0.59 0.38
N CYS A 91 10.51 0.19 0.92
CA CYS A 91 9.56 -0.63 0.18
C CYS A 91 8.86 0.19 -0.90
N GLU A 92 8.91 -0.31 -2.12
CA GLU A 92 8.33 0.29 -3.33
C GLU A 92 6.92 -0.27 -3.66
N SER A 93 6.30 -1.00 -2.74
CA SER A 93 4.97 -1.60 -2.90
C SER A 93 4.82 -2.50 -4.14
N CYS A 94 5.88 -3.13 -4.61
CA CYS A 94 5.87 -3.98 -5.81
C CYS A 94 5.08 -5.29 -5.65
N MET A 95 4.60 -5.61 -4.44
CA MET A 95 3.82 -6.82 -4.09
C MET A 95 4.53 -8.15 -4.38
N HIS A 96 5.82 -8.16 -4.73
CA HIS A 96 6.56 -9.38 -5.02
C HIS A 96 6.47 -10.36 -3.84
N CYS A 97 6.77 -9.89 -2.62
CA CYS A 97 6.70 -10.71 -1.40
C CYS A 97 5.31 -11.34 -1.18
N MET A 98 4.23 -10.60 -1.50
CA MET A 98 2.86 -11.09 -1.37
C MET A 98 2.53 -12.18 -2.40
N ASN A 99 2.96 -12.00 -3.67
CA ASN A 99 2.66 -12.91 -4.77
C ASN A 99 3.45 -14.23 -4.67
N TYR A 100 4.68 -14.19 -4.16
CA TYR A 100 5.57 -15.35 -4.06
C TYR A 100 5.57 -16.01 -2.69
N CYS A 101 4.78 -15.52 -1.73
CA CYS A 101 4.68 -16.14 -0.42
C CYS A 101 4.07 -17.56 -0.53
N PRO A 102 4.79 -18.63 -0.13
CA PRO A 102 4.29 -20.01 -0.22
C PRO A 102 3.07 -20.23 0.66
N GLU A 103 3.04 -19.60 1.85
CA GLU A 103 1.94 -19.70 2.82
C GLU A 103 0.84 -18.67 2.57
N ARG A 104 0.99 -17.78 1.58
CA ARG A 104 0.07 -16.65 1.36
C ARG A 104 -0.21 -15.84 2.62
N ALA A 105 0.80 -15.69 3.45
CA ALA A 105 0.68 -15.09 4.77
C ALA A 105 0.79 -13.56 4.77
N ILE A 106 1.19 -12.95 3.65
CA ILE A 106 1.32 -11.49 3.57
C ILE A 106 -0.01 -10.90 3.12
N GLU A 107 -0.57 -10.06 3.95
CA GLU A 107 -1.87 -9.44 3.78
C GLU A 107 -1.77 -7.92 3.88
N THR A 108 -2.86 -7.23 3.51
CA THR A 108 -2.99 -5.77 3.61
C THR A 108 -4.03 -5.42 4.66
N GLY A 109 -3.66 -4.63 5.67
CA GLY A 109 -4.53 -4.27 6.80
C GLY A 109 -5.53 -3.15 6.46
N HIS A 110 -6.41 -3.35 5.47
CA HIS A 110 -7.32 -2.31 4.97
C HIS A 110 -8.20 -1.70 6.07
N ALA A 111 -8.90 -2.52 6.84
CA ALA A 111 -9.81 -2.03 7.88
C ALA A 111 -9.06 -1.30 8.99
N PHE A 112 -7.89 -1.82 9.38
CA PHE A 112 -7.06 -1.16 10.39
C PHE A 112 -6.57 0.21 9.90
N ILE A 113 -6.09 0.29 8.66
CA ILE A 113 -5.62 1.55 8.06
C ILE A 113 -6.76 2.56 7.92
N PHE A 114 -7.94 2.11 7.48
CA PHE A 114 -9.12 2.97 7.39
C PHE A 114 -9.52 3.52 8.78
N LEU A 115 -9.56 2.65 9.80
CA LEU A 115 -9.86 3.04 11.18
C LEU A 115 -8.83 4.03 11.70
N LEU A 116 -7.55 3.75 11.49
CA LEU A 116 -6.46 4.63 11.93
C LEU A 116 -6.54 6.01 11.26
N TRP A 117 -6.80 6.02 9.95
CA TRP A 117 -6.95 7.27 9.20
C TRP A 117 -8.17 8.08 9.68
N TRP A 118 -9.31 7.41 9.89
CA TRP A 118 -10.51 8.04 10.42
C TRP A 118 -10.30 8.59 11.83
N LEU A 119 -9.64 7.85 12.72
CA LEU A 119 -9.28 8.33 14.04
C LEU A 119 -8.34 9.53 13.98
N ALA A 120 -7.29 9.48 13.17
CA ALA A 120 -6.26 10.50 13.07
C ALA A 120 -6.78 11.84 12.50
N PHE A 121 -7.66 11.79 11.50
CA PHE A 121 -8.09 13.00 10.79
C PHE A 121 -9.53 13.44 11.09
N THR A 122 -10.32 12.63 11.81
CA THR A 122 -11.70 12.99 12.13
C THR A 122 -11.93 12.99 13.63
N MET A 123 -11.85 11.83 14.29
CA MET A 123 -12.25 11.71 15.70
C MET A 123 -11.33 12.46 16.64
N ILE A 124 -10.02 12.24 16.54
CA ILE A 124 -9.04 12.85 17.46
C ILE A 124 -9.00 14.37 17.34
N PRO A 125 -8.93 14.97 16.12
CA PRO A 125 -9.00 16.40 15.95
C PRO A 125 -10.28 17.02 16.53
N VAL A 126 -11.44 16.43 16.26
CA VAL A 126 -12.73 16.95 16.77
C VAL A 126 -12.76 16.91 18.30
N LEU A 127 -12.39 15.78 18.91
CA LEU A 127 -12.36 15.65 20.38
C LEU A 127 -11.34 16.60 21.00
N LEU A 128 -10.15 16.68 20.42
CA LEU A 128 -9.09 17.55 20.92
C LEU A 128 -9.49 19.02 20.85
N THR A 129 -10.07 19.46 19.72
CA THR A 129 -10.59 20.82 19.55
C THR A 129 -11.67 21.13 20.60
N GLY A 130 -12.64 20.22 20.77
CA GLY A 130 -13.70 20.40 21.77
C GLY A 130 -13.16 20.50 23.20
N ILE A 131 -12.17 19.70 23.55
CA ILE A 131 -11.50 19.77 24.85
C ILE A 131 -10.77 21.10 25.02
N LEU A 132 -9.99 21.52 24.02
CA LEU A 132 -9.20 22.76 24.08
C LEU A 132 -10.09 24.00 24.20
N ILE A 133 -11.23 24.04 23.49
CA ILE A 133 -12.24 25.12 23.62
C ILE A 133 -12.85 25.09 25.02
N ARG A 134 -13.27 23.90 25.51
CA ARG A 134 -13.89 23.77 26.84
C ARG A 134 -13.00 24.27 27.98
N TYR A 135 -11.69 24.12 27.88
CA TYR A 135 -10.71 24.61 28.85
C TYR A 135 -10.21 26.02 28.55
N ASN A 136 -10.84 26.76 27.61
CA ASN A 136 -10.45 28.12 27.19
C ASN A 136 -8.99 28.25 26.75
N ILE A 137 -8.38 27.16 26.24
CA ILE A 137 -7.01 27.15 25.73
C ILE A 137 -6.96 27.80 24.34
N ILE A 138 -8.00 27.57 23.53
CA ILE A 138 -8.17 28.17 22.22
C ILE A 138 -9.54 28.84 22.13
N PRO A 139 -9.66 29.97 21.37
CA PRO A 139 -10.93 30.65 21.21
C PRO A 139 -11.90 29.82 20.36
N GLU A 140 -13.22 29.99 20.60
CA GLU A 140 -14.27 29.26 19.87
C GLU A 140 -14.27 29.58 18.36
N ASP A 141 -13.85 30.79 18.01
CA ASP A 141 -13.80 31.29 16.62
C ASP A 141 -12.51 30.92 15.86
N ILE A 142 -11.65 30.06 16.43
CA ILE A 142 -10.37 29.70 15.80
C ILE A 142 -10.53 29.13 14.39
N ILE A 143 -11.65 28.43 14.14
CA ILE A 143 -11.94 27.80 12.85
C ILE A 143 -12.28 28.87 11.80
N SER A 144 -12.89 29.98 12.21
CA SER A 144 -13.27 31.13 11.35
C SER A 144 -12.23 32.23 11.35
N SER A 145 -11.26 32.19 12.22
CA SER A 145 -10.22 33.20 12.35
C SER A 145 -9.13 33.11 11.28
N GLY A 146 -8.33 34.14 11.14
CA GLY A 146 -7.13 34.12 10.26
C GLY A 146 -6.09 33.07 10.63
N TYR A 147 -6.16 32.51 11.84
CA TYR A 147 -5.29 31.42 12.32
C TYR A 147 -5.78 30.03 11.93
N SER A 148 -6.92 29.89 11.28
CA SER A 148 -7.50 28.59 10.90
C SER A 148 -6.57 27.74 10.05
N TYR A 149 -5.78 28.33 9.15
CA TYR A 149 -4.80 27.62 8.32
C TYR A 149 -3.66 27.00 9.15
N ILE A 150 -3.14 27.77 10.12
CA ILE A 150 -2.07 27.30 11.01
C ILE A 150 -2.61 26.17 11.87
N TYR A 151 -3.79 26.33 12.44
CA TYR A 151 -4.46 25.32 13.23
C TYR A 151 -4.69 24.03 12.45
N SER A 152 -5.20 24.11 11.23
CA SER A 152 -5.41 22.96 10.34
C SER A 152 -4.08 22.28 9.97
N ALA A 153 -3.02 23.04 9.73
CA ALA A 153 -1.70 22.48 9.45
C ALA A 153 -1.15 21.71 10.65
N VAL A 154 -1.33 22.23 11.89
CA VAL A 154 -0.94 21.52 13.11
C VAL A 154 -1.74 20.23 13.29
N GLN A 155 -3.07 20.29 13.09
CA GLN A 155 -3.90 19.08 13.15
C GLN A 155 -3.47 18.03 12.12
N PHE A 156 -3.16 18.45 10.90
CA PHE A 156 -2.68 17.57 9.84
C PHE A 156 -1.34 16.92 10.24
N ALA A 157 -0.39 17.68 10.77
CA ALA A 157 0.89 17.16 11.24
C ALA A 157 0.72 16.14 12.37
N VAL A 158 -0.17 16.44 13.33
CA VAL A 158 -0.53 15.50 14.42
C VAL A 158 -1.17 14.23 13.84
N GLY A 159 -2.07 14.35 12.86
CA GLY A 159 -2.68 13.20 12.18
C GLY A 159 -1.65 12.29 11.51
N ILE A 160 -0.69 12.87 10.82
CA ILE A 160 0.44 12.13 10.21
C ILE A 160 1.25 11.41 11.30
N TRP A 161 1.57 12.10 12.39
CA TRP A 161 2.31 11.50 13.50
C TRP A 161 1.57 10.29 14.11
N ILE A 162 0.24 10.41 14.29
CA ILE A 162 -0.63 9.32 14.77
C ILE A 162 -0.58 8.12 13.81
N ILE A 163 -0.58 8.35 12.50
CA ILE A 163 -0.47 7.26 11.51
C ILE A 163 0.88 6.53 11.65
N PHE A 164 1.98 7.25 11.78
CA PHE A 164 3.29 6.63 11.97
C PHE A 164 3.37 5.81 13.26
N PHE A 165 2.89 6.39 14.36
CA PHE A 165 2.82 5.69 15.65
C PHE A 165 1.91 4.47 15.57
N GLY A 166 0.72 4.62 14.97
CA GLY A 166 -0.26 3.56 14.80
C GLY A 166 0.27 2.39 13.97
N TYR A 167 1.08 2.67 12.94
CA TYR A 167 1.75 1.61 12.17
C TYR A 167 2.71 0.78 13.05
N GLY A 168 3.55 1.46 13.83
CA GLY A 168 4.43 0.79 14.77
C GLY A 168 3.66 -0.03 15.82
N LEU A 169 2.60 0.56 16.36
CA LEU A 169 1.71 -0.10 17.32
C LEU A 169 1.02 -1.32 16.71
N MET A 170 0.55 -1.24 15.47
CA MET A 170 -0.02 -2.39 14.75
C MET A 170 0.97 -3.55 14.72
N HIS A 171 2.22 -3.30 14.29
CA HIS A 171 3.24 -4.34 14.23
C HIS A 171 3.58 -4.94 15.60
N TYR A 172 3.59 -4.12 16.65
CA TYR A 172 3.75 -4.60 18.02
C TYR A 172 2.57 -5.48 18.45
N LEU A 173 1.33 -5.07 18.17
CA LEU A 173 0.10 -5.79 18.52
C LEU A 173 -0.06 -7.10 17.73
N LEU A 174 0.46 -7.19 16.50
CA LEU A 174 0.43 -8.41 15.68
C LEU A 174 1.16 -9.60 16.33
N ARG A 175 1.96 -9.37 17.37
CA ARG A 175 2.55 -10.40 18.21
C ARG A 175 1.46 -11.25 18.91
N TYR A 176 0.33 -10.65 19.27
CA TYR A 176 -0.79 -11.36 19.91
C TYR A 176 -1.63 -12.07 18.84
N ARG A 177 -1.77 -13.39 19.00
CA ARG A 177 -2.42 -14.24 17.99
C ARG A 177 -3.87 -13.83 17.68
N TRP A 178 -4.64 -13.43 18.69
CA TRP A 178 -6.02 -13.02 18.52
C TRP A 178 -6.16 -11.68 17.77
N ILE A 179 -5.29 -10.70 18.05
CA ILE A 179 -5.26 -9.43 17.31
C ILE A 179 -4.88 -9.67 15.84
N ASN A 180 -3.84 -10.48 15.63
CA ASN A 180 -3.43 -10.87 14.28
C ASN A 180 -4.58 -11.54 13.51
N TYR A 181 -5.36 -12.40 14.19
CA TYR A 181 -6.53 -13.04 13.60
C TYR A 181 -7.59 -12.01 13.20
N ILE A 182 -7.95 -11.06 14.07
CA ILE A 182 -8.92 -10.00 13.79
C ILE A 182 -8.46 -9.14 12.60
N ILE A 183 -7.22 -8.64 12.61
CA ILE A 183 -6.69 -7.81 11.51
C ILE A 183 -6.66 -8.60 10.20
N THR A 184 -6.28 -9.88 10.24
CA THR A 184 -6.28 -10.75 9.05
C THR A 184 -7.70 -10.97 8.54
N TRP A 185 -8.67 -11.18 9.43
CA TRP A 185 -10.07 -11.43 9.04
C TRP A 185 -10.73 -10.20 8.40
N THR A 186 -10.33 -9.02 8.81
CA THR A 186 -10.80 -7.74 8.24
C THR A 186 -10.01 -7.30 7.00
N SER A 187 -8.98 -8.05 6.61
CA SER A 187 -8.21 -7.79 5.39
C SER A 187 -8.99 -8.22 4.15
N LEU A 188 -9.15 -7.30 3.21
CA LEU A 188 -9.80 -7.60 1.92
C LEU A 188 -8.99 -8.59 1.07
N THR A 189 -7.68 -8.64 1.24
CA THR A 189 -6.80 -9.54 0.48
C THR A 189 -6.99 -11.01 0.87
N LYS A 190 -7.56 -11.30 2.03
CA LYS A 190 -7.88 -12.66 2.46
C LYS A 190 -9.03 -13.28 1.67
N PHE A 191 -10.00 -12.48 1.22
CA PHE A 191 -11.20 -13.00 0.58
C PHE A 191 -10.95 -13.45 -0.85
N ARG A 192 -11.46 -14.62 -1.21
CA ARG A 192 -11.35 -15.21 -2.56
C ARG A 192 -11.99 -14.35 -3.65
N PHE A 193 -12.93 -13.50 -3.29
CA PHE A 193 -13.63 -12.61 -4.22
C PHE A 193 -12.64 -11.75 -5.04
N TRP A 194 -11.56 -11.24 -4.42
CA TRP A 194 -10.55 -10.42 -5.08
C TRP A 194 -9.54 -11.23 -5.89
N ARG A 195 -9.72 -12.56 -6.02
CA ARG A 195 -8.91 -13.47 -6.84
C ARG A 195 -7.42 -13.17 -6.74
N ARG A 196 -6.92 -13.17 -5.52
CA ARG A 196 -5.49 -12.91 -5.28
C ARG A 196 -4.63 -13.74 -6.23
N TYR A 197 -3.81 -13.04 -7.01
CA TYR A 197 -2.84 -13.70 -7.88
C TYR A 197 -1.88 -14.55 -7.03
N LYS A 198 -1.57 -15.73 -7.54
CA LYS A 198 -0.55 -16.61 -6.99
C LYS A 198 0.43 -16.91 -8.10
N ALA A 199 1.68 -16.46 -7.92
CA ALA A 199 2.73 -16.83 -8.84
C ALA A 199 2.87 -18.36 -8.89
N PRO A 200 3.05 -18.96 -10.07
CA PRO A 200 3.33 -20.39 -10.19
C PRO A 200 4.61 -20.71 -9.42
N ARG A 201 4.63 -21.84 -8.73
CA ARG A 201 5.78 -22.27 -7.90
C ARG A 201 7.05 -22.55 -8.73
N LYS A 202 6.88 -22.88 -9.99
CA LYS A 202 7.96 -23.01 -10.97
C LYS A 202 7.56 -22.16 -12.18
N PHE A 203 8.29 -21.12 -12.48
CA PHE A 203 8.41 -20.65 -13.84
C PHE A 203 9.21 -21.72 -14.55
N SER A 204 8.58 -22.60 -15.30
CA SER A 204 9.28 -23.26 -16.37
C SER A 204 9.72 -22.13 -17.29
N ARG A 205 11.01 -21.82 -17.32
CA ARG A 205 11.56 -21.08 -18.43
C ARG A 205 11.10 -21.85 -19.65
N LEU A 206 10.32 -21.21 -20.49
CA LEU A 206 10.04 -21.71 -21.80
C LEU A 206 11.35 -21.48 -22.56
N ASP A 207 12.17 -22.53 -22.58
CA ASP A 207 13.32 -22.63 -23.45
C ASP A 207 12.83 -22.58 -24.91
#